data_c8e6295d9272a3be76d7452460951772
#
_entry.id   c8e6295d9272a3be76d7452460951772
#
_cell.length_a   1.000
_cell.length_b   1.000
_cell.length_c   1.000
_cell.angle_alpha   90.00
_cell.angle_beta   90.00
_cell.angle_gamma   90.00
#
_symmetry.space_group_name_H-M   'P 1'
#
loop_
_entity.id
_entity.type
_entity.pdbx_description
1 polymer ?
#
loop_
_entity_poly.entity_id
_entity_poly.type
_entity_poly.pdbx_seq_one_letter_code
_entity_poly.pdbx_strand_id
1 'polypeptide(L)'
;EPCFAFHVMNAFDDGDRVVIDVVRYQRAFDTPPGGLISSIPPALFRWTIDPAAGTLSETALDDLPIEFPRIDDTLAGRPYRYGYATILDPGPAERGTVSLDVESPTAGSGAGGSGAGGSGTGGTGGPGATAAGGPAWAQSGLVKYDLARQRTERFDPGQHRFVSEPVFVRAADGAADDEGWVLATVYDRTTDTSDVVILDATSFSGPPVATIHLPARIPFGFHGSWLPSSV
;
A
#
# COMPACT_ATOMS: atom_id res chain seq x y z
N GLU A 1 -12.99 -6.33 20.71
CA GLU A 1 -11.61 -6.78 21.00
C GLU A 1 -10.61 -5.73 20.51
N PRO A 2 -9.42 -5.61 21.14
CA PRO A 2 -8.37 -4.73 20.63
C PRO A 2 -7.97 -5.14 19.22
N CYS A 3 -7.76 -4.15 18.33
CA CYS A 3 -7.28 -4.34 16.97
C CYS A 3 -6.28 -3.25 16.63
N PHE A 4 -5.68 -3.32 15.46
CA PHE A 4 -4.76 -2.32 14.96
C PHE A 4 -5.18 -1.84 13.57
N ALA A 5 -4.96 -0.57 13.26
CA ALA A 5 -5.16 0.00 11.94
C ALA A 5 -4.00 0.93 11.62
N PHE A 6 -3.39 0.73 10.45
CA PHE A 6 -2.43 1.70 9.90
C PHE A 6 -3.16 2.81 9.17
N HIS A 7 -4.17 2.44 8.38
CA HIS A 7 -4.83 3.36 7.46
C HIS A 7 -6.35 3.27 7.52
N VAL A 8 -6.96 4.43 7.44
CA VAL A 8 -8.41 4.62 7.26
C VAL A 8 -8.64 4.98 5.80
N MET A 9 -9.58 4.30 5.14
CA MET A 9 -9.96 4.62 3.78
C MET A 9 -10.73 5.94 3.73
N ASN A 10 -11.74 6.08 4.59
CA ASN A 10 -12.47 7.33 4.81
C ASN A 10 -13.25 7.26 6.14
N ALA A 11 -13.65 8.42 6.66
CA ALA A 11 -14.59 8.55 7.76
C ALA A 11 -15.57 9.68 7.44
N PHE A 12 -16.86 9.49 7.72
CA PHE A 12 -17.88 10.47 7.39
C PHE A 12 -19.13 10.32 8.30
N ASP A 13 -19.92 11.37 8.37
CA ASP A 13 -21.19 11.35 9.08
C ASP A 13 -22.30 10.75 8.19
N ASP A 14 -23.09 9.85 8.76
CA ASP A 14 -24.30 9.28 8.18
C ASP A 14 -25.47 9.54 9.14
N GLY A 15 -26.10 10.70 8.98
CA GLY A 15 -27.07 11.24 9.94
C GLY A 15 -26.40 11.48 11.30
N ASP A 16 -26.94 10.84 12.34
CA ASP A 16 -26.40 10.96 13.71
C ASP A 16 -25.28 9.92 14.01
N ARG A 17 -24.85 9.18 13.00
CA ARG A 17 -23.81 8.14 13.12
C ARG A 17 -22.54 8.56 12.45
N VAL A 18 -21.42 8.00 12.92
CA VAL A 18 -20.12 8.12 12.26
C VAL A 18 -19.78 6.79 11.62
N VAL A 19 -19.46 6.82 10.33
CA VAL A 19 -19.01 5.66 9.56
C VAL A 19 -17.52 5.80 9.32
N ILE A 20 -16.76 4.72 9.55
CA ILE A 20 -15.32 4.66 9.31
C ILE A 20 -15.02 3.40 8.51
N ASP A 21 -14.46 3.55 7.32
CA ASP A 21 -13.94 2.44 6.53
C ASP A 21 -12.42 2.32 6.78
N VAL A 22 -11.98 1.18 7.25
CA VAL A 22 -10.65 1.01 7.82
C VAL A 22 -10.01 -0.31 7.40
N VAL A 23 -8.71 -0.27 7.12
CA VAL A 23 -7.91 -1.49 7.00
C VAL A 23 -7.57 -1.98 8.40
N ARG A 24 -8.23 -3.06 8.80
CA ARG A 24 -8.16 -3.59 10.16
C ARG A 24 -7.25 -4.81 10.21
N TYR A 25 -6.29 -4.77 11.10
CA TYR A 25 -5.48 -5.90 11.54
C TYR A 25 -6.04 -6.46 12.84
N GLN A 26 -6.11 -7.77 12.96
CA GLN A 26 -6.48 -8.38 14.23
C GLN A 26 -5.42 -8.07 15.30
N ARG A 27 -4.16 -8.09 14.92
CA ARG A 27 -3.01 -7.70 15.72
C ARG A 27 -1.95 -7.07 14.82
N ALA A 28 -1.05 -6.29 15.39
CA ALA A 28 0.16 -5.82 14.73
C ALA A 28 1.36 -6.07 15.61
N PHE A 29 2.53 -6.22 15.00
CA PHE A 29 3.81 -6.45 15.68
C PHE A 29 3.83 -7.73 16.54
N ASP A 30 3.05 -8.73 16.15
CA ASP A 30 2.97 -10.04 16.82
C ASP A 30 3.93 -11.09 16.22
N THR A 31 4.75 -10.68 15.26
CA THR A 31 5.80 -11.50 14.65
C THR A 31 7.11 -11.39 15.43
N PRO A 32 8.05 -12.35 15.29
CA PRO A 32 9.37 -12.28 15.94
C PRO A 32 10.11 -10.97 15.66
N PRO A 33 11.14 -10.61 16.44
CA PRO A 33 11.90 -9.38 16.27
C PRO A 33 12.30 -9.15 14.79
N GLY A 34 11.90 -8.01 14.23
CA GLY A 34 12.09 -7.67 12.82
C GLY A 34 10.85 -7.82 11.94
N GLY A 35 9.78 -8.44 12.41
CA GLY A 35 8.50 -8.48 11.71
C GLY A 35 7.64 -7.24 12.00
N LEU A 36 7.29 -6.48 10.97
CA LEU A 36 6.49 -5.26 11.12
C LEU A 36 5.00 -5.49 11.01
N ILE A 37 4.57 -6.63 10.53
CA ILE A 37 3.19 -6.86 10.14
C ILE A 37 2.68 -8.11 10.85
N SER A 38 1.37 -8.17 11.04
CA SER A 38 0.67 -9.29 11.65
C SER A 38 0.82 -10.59 10.86
N SER A 39 0.83 -11.73 11.55
CA SER A 39 0.70 -13.05 10.95
C SER A 39 -0.68 -13.28 10.32
N ILE A 40 -1.67 -12.43 10.64
CA ILE A 40 -3.03 -12.49 10.10
C ILE A 40 -3.21 -11.35 9.11
N PRO A 41 -3.65 -11.64 7.86
CA PRO A 41 -3.87 -10.62 6.86
C PRO A 41 -4.83 -9.53 7.32
N PRO A 42 -4.55 -8.25 6.99
CA PRO A 42 -5.52 -7.19 7.19
C PRO A 42 -6.63 -7.28 6.14
N ALA A 43 -7.79 -6.71 6.46
CA ALA A 43 -8.90 -6.63 5.52
C ALA A 43 -9.69 -5.33 5.71
N LEU A 44 -10.56 -5.01 4.75
CA LEU A 44 -11.37 -3.80 4.79
C LEU A 44 -12.62 -4.04 5.65
N PHE A 45 -12.78 -3.20 6.67
CA PHE A 45 -13.93 -3.20 7.57
C PHE A 45 -14.61 -1.85 7.58
N ARG A 46 -15.91 -1.87 7.85
CA ARG A 46 -16.71 -0.69 8.19
C ARG A 46 -17.08 -0.71 9.66
N TRP A 47 -16.74 0.35 10.35
CA TRP A 47 -17.23 0.64 11.70
C TRP A 47 -18.34 1.68 11.60
N THR A 48 -19.47 1.39 12.24
CA THR A 48 -20.56 2.34 12.40
C THR A 48 -20.75 2.61 13.87
N ILE A 49 -20.52 3.85 14.26
CA ILE A 49 -20.60 4.33 15.63
C ILE A 49 -21.92 5.09 15.77
N ASP A 50 -22.69 4.74 16.78
CA ASP A 50 -23.86 5.49 17.23
C ASP A 50 -23.50 6.18 18.56
N PRO A 51 -23.18 7.49 18.54
CA PRO A 51 -22.77 8.20 19.74
C PRO A 51 -23.89 8.31 20.79
N ALA A 52 -25.16 8.39 20.33
CA ALA A 52 -26.29 8.52 21.25
C ALA A 52 -26.58 7.21 21.98
N ALA A 53 -26.45 6.09 21.29
CA ALA A 53 -26.59 4.76 21.90
C ALA A 53 -25.31 4.27 22.59
N GLY A 54 -24.17 4.90 22.34
CA GLY A 54 -22.86 4.44 22.82
C GLY A 54 -22.46 3.08 22.25
N THR A 55 -22.87 2.78 21.01
CA THR A 55 -22.63 1.47 20.37
C THR A 55 -21.73 1.59 19.16
N LEU A 56 -21.01 0.50 18.86
CA LEU A 56 -20.22 0.31 17.67
C LEU A 56 -20.61 -1.01 17.02
N SER A 57 -20.90 -0.99 15.72
CA SER A 57 -21.01 -2.19 14.89
C SER A 57 -19.83 -2.28 13.94
N GLU A 58 -19.36 -3.51 13.69
CA GLU A 58 -18.28 -3.82 12.77
C GLU A 58 -18.79 -4.75 11.67
N THR A 59 -18.50 -4.43 10.41
CA THR A 59 -18.88 -5.23 9.25
C THR A 59 -17.65 -5.39 8.35
N ALA A 60 -17.29 -6.63 8.00
CA ALA A 60 -16.30 -6.87 6.97
C ALA A 60 -16.87 -6.46 5.60
N LEU A 61 -16.15 -5.61 4.87
CA LEU A 61 -16.53 -5.22 3.51
C LEU A 61 -15.90 -6.14 2.47
N ASP A 62 -14.72 -6.67 2.76
CA ASP A 62 -14.00 -7.64 1.94
C ASP A 62 -13.05 -8.46 2.83
N ASP A 63 -12.64 -9.63 2.35
CA ASP A 63 -11.63 -10.50 2.97
C ASP A 63 -10.28 -10.45 2.24
N LEU A 64 -10.19 -9.67 1.16
CA LEU A 64 -8.95 -9.48 0.41
C LEU A 64 -7.91 -8.77 1.29
N PRO A 65 -6.68 -9.33 1.42
CA PRO A 65 -5.60 -8.62 2.08
C PRO A 65 -5.24 -7.34 1.34
N ILE A 66 -5.44 -6.20 1.98
CA ILE A 66 -5.15 -4.89 1.38
C ILE A 66 -4.42 -3.97 2.35
N GLU A 67 -3.76 -2.96 1.77
CA GLU A 67 -3.22 -1.80 2.47
C GLU A 67 -3.25 -0.57 1.57
N PHE A 68 -2.85 0.57 2.13
CA PHE A 68 -2.81 1.84 1.43
C PHE A 68 -4.14 2.20 0.77
N PRO A 69 -5.24 2.21 1.56
CA PRO A 69 -6.55 2.56 1.02
C PRO A 69 -6.61 4.04 0.68
N ARG A 70 -7.20 4.35 -0.48
CA ARG A 70 -7.40 5.72 -0.97
C ARG A 70 -8.80 5.90 -1.53
N ILE A 71 -9.24 7.12 -1.57
CA ILE A 71 -10.45 7.57 -2.24
C ILE A 71 -10.13 8.77 -3.14
N ASP A 72 -11.11 9.34 -3.79
CA ASP A 72 -11.02 10.70 -4.28
C ASP A 72 -10.86 11.66 -3.09
N ASP A 73 -9.72 12.32 -2.98
CA ASP A 73 -9.38 13.20 -1.84
C ASP A 73 -10.39 14.35 -1.68
N THR A 74 -11.11 14.74 -2.76
CA THR A 74 -12.17 15.74 -2.68
C THR A 74 -13.40 15.26 -1.90
N LEU A 75 -13.51 13.96 -1.65
CA LEU A 75 -14.60 13.33 -0.89
C LEU A 75 -14.19 12.98 0.55
N ALA A 76 -13.01 13.39 1.00
CA ALA A 76 -12.60 13.17 2.39
C ALA A 76 -13.64 13.78 3.38
N GLY A 77 -14.06 12.99 4.36
CA GLY A 77 -15.08 13.39 5.33
C GLY A 77 -16.52 13.37 4.80
N ARG A 78 -16.76 12.86 3.59
CA ARG A 78 -18.09 12.77 2.97
C ARG A 78 -18.43 11.35 2.52
N PRO A 79 -19.71 10.98 2.40
CA PRO A 79 -20.09 9.72 1.77
C PRO A 79 -19.46 9.59 0.38
N TYR A 80 -19.00 8.40 0.07
CA TYR A 80 -18.29 8.10 -1.17
C TYR A 80 -18.70 6.71 -1.68
N ARG A 81 -18.42 6.44 -2.93
CA ARG A 81 -18.78 5.16 -3.56
C ARG A 81 -17.55 4.32 -3.88
N TYR A 82 -16.50 4.93 -4.38
CA TYR A 82 -15.32 4.22 -4.87
C TYR A 82 -14.12 4.39 -3.94
N GLY A 83 -13.51 3.26 -3.61
CA GLY A 83 -12.24 3.21 -2.90
C GLY A 83 -11.21 2.45 -3.71
N TYR A 84 -9.94 2.71 -3.48
CA TYR A 84 -8.81 2.07 -4.12
C TYR A 84 -7.84 1.59 -3.05
N ALA A 85 -7.15 0.47 -3.28
CA ALA A 85 -6.16 -0.01 -2.34
C ALA A 85 -5.10 -0.87 -3.04
N THR A 86 -4.00 -1.11 -2.37
CA THR A 86 -2.98 -2.05 -2.79
C THR A 86 -3.31 -3.44 -2.25
N ILE A 87 -3.24 -4.46 -3.11
CA ILE A 87 -3.41 -5.86 -2.72
C ILE A 87 -2.09 -6.35 -2.12
N LEU A 88 -2.19 -6.98 -0.95
CA LEU A 88 -1.07 -7.63 -0.29
C LEU A 88 -1.09 -9.13 -0.63
N ASP A 89 -0.06 -9.60 -1.32
CA ASP A 89 0.12 -11.03 -1.54
C ASP A 89 1.03 -11.61 -0.45
N PRO A 90 0.59 -12.60 0.31
CA PRO A 90 1.44 -13.26 1.30
C PRO A 90 2.60 -14.05 0.68
N GLY A 91 2.72 -14.10 -0.65
CA GLY A 91 3.76 -14.85 -1.37
C GLY A 91 3.65 -16.37 -1.19
N PRO A 92 4.35 -17.16 -2.00
CA PRO A 92 4.45 -18.61 -1.76
C PRO A 92 5.18 -18.84 -0.44
N ALA A 93 4.58 -19.58 0.41
CA ALA A 93 4.86 -20.15 1.75
C ALA A 93 6.23 -19.96 2.47
N GLU A 94 7.07 -19.03 2.08
CA GLU A 94 8.17 -18.53 2.91
C GLU A 94 7.65 -17.36 3.78
N ARG A 95 6.64 -17.66 4.56
CA ARG A 95 6.00 -16.78 5.54
C ARG A 95 6.88 -16.66 6.77
N GLY A 96 8.00 -16.01 6.58
CA GLY A 96 8.94 -15.70 7.63
C GLY A 96 9.47 -14.30 7.42
N THR A 97 9.01 -13.38 8.24
CA THR A 97 9.62 -12.09 8.57
C THR A 97 10.02 -11.17 7.43
N VAL A 98 9.26 -10.11 7.24
CA VAL A 98 9.78 -8.87 6.64
C VAL A 98 10.72 -8.24 7.67
N SER A 99 12.02 -8.40 7.49
CA SER A 99 12.98 -7.51 8.13
C SER A 99 13.02 -6.23 7.34
N LEU A 100 12.49 -5.16 7.88
CA LEU A 100 12.97 -3.84 7.49
C LEU A 100 14.31 -3.67 8.22
N ASP A 101 15.40 -3.85 7.49
CA ASP A 101 16.70 -3.42 7.96
C ASP A 101 16.68 -1.87 8.00
N VAL A 102 16.17 -1.35 9.10
CA VAL A 102 16.39 0.03 9.47
C VAL A 102 17.81 0.08 10.00
N GLU A 103 18.77 0.38 9.13
CA GLU A 103 20.11 0.74 9.58
C GLU A 103 19.97 1.96 10.50
N SER A 104 20.07 1.70 11.79
CA SER A 104 20.29 2.77 12.77
C SER A 104 21.63 3.40 12.46
N PRO A 105 21.75 4.73 12.29
CA PRO A 105 23.04 5.37 12.15
C PRO A 105 23.83 5.13 13.45
N THR A 106 24.82 4.23 13.37
CA THR A 106 25.77 4.05 14.47
C THR A 106 26.54 5.33 14.66
N ALA A 107 26.35 5.96 15.79
CA ALA A 107 27.16 7.05 16.26
C ALA A 107 28.62 6.56 16.33
N GLY A 108 29.50 7.11 15.48
CA GLY A 108 30.89 6.84 15.48
C GLY A 108 31.56 7.27 16.77
N SER A 109 32.03 6.33 17.57
CA SER A 109 33.03 6.55 18.60
C SER A 109 34.36 5.98 18.08
N GLY A 110 35.25 6.87 17.70
CA GLY A 110 36.60 6.50 17.32
C GLY A 110 37.40 6.01 18.50
N ALA A 111 38.17 4.93 18.29
CA ALA A 111 39.42 4.67 18.99
C ALA A 111 40.27 3.70 18.14
N GLY A 112 41.50 4.08 17.90
CA GLY A 112 42.44 3.42 17.01
C GLY A 112 42.98 2.08 17.53
N GLY A 113 43.52 1.30 16.58
CA GLY A 113 44.27 0.08 16.85
C GLY A 113 44.84 -0.50 15.56
N SER A 114 46.13 -0.44 15.45
CA SER A 114 46.99 -0.94 14.37
C SER A 114 47.00 -2.46 14.22
N GLY A 115 47.12 -3.00 13.01
CA GLY A 115 47.54 -4.38 12.79
C GLY A 115 47.25 -5.01 11.42
N ALA A 116 48.23 -4.92 10.50
CA ALA A 116 48.68 -5.88 9.49
C ALA A 116 47.74 -6.81 8.71
N GLY A 117 47.70 -6.63 7.42
CA GLY A 117 48.06 -7.60 6.37
C GLY A 117 47.07 -8.72 6.03
N GLY A 118 46.49 -8.65 4.84
CA GLY A 118 45.82 -9.77 4.19
C GLY A 118 45.22 -9.38 2.86
N SER A 119 45.89 -9.71 1.75
CA SER A 119 45.46 -9.54 0.37
C SER A 119 44.24 -10.40 0.06
N GLY A 120 43.13 -9.82 -0.41
CA GLY A 120 42.00 -10.57 -0.89
C GLY A 120 41.21 -9.71 -1.87
N THR A 121 41.16 -10.16 -3.07
CA THR A 121 40.58 -9.67 -4.30
C THR A 121 39.14 -9.16 -4.15
N GLY A 122 38.88 -8.06 -4.85
CA GLY A 122 37.64 -7.31 -4.88
C GLY A 122 36.39 -8.08 -5.25
N GLY A 123 35.34 -7.73 -4.53
CA GLY A 123 33.97 -8.01 -4.86
C GLY A 123 33.15 -6.84 -4.32
N THR A 124 32.81 -5.92 -5.20
CA THR A 124 31.81 -4.86 -4.91
C THR A 124 30.43 -5.50 -4.87
N GLY A 125 30.11 -6.17 -3.78
CA GLY A 125 28.75 -6.61 -3.47
C GLY A 125 28.07 -5.51 -2.67
N GLY A 126 27.18 -4.77 -3.28
CA GLY A 126 26.17 -4.01 -2.56
C GLY A 126 25.36 -4.95 -1.68
N PRO A 127 24.66 -4.47 -0.63
CA PRO A 127 23.93 -5.32 0.31
C PRO A 127 22.97 -6.20 -0.48
N GLY A 128 23.20 -7.51 -0.41
CA GLY A 128 22.59 -8.51 -1.24
C GLY A 128 21.09 -8.54 -1.02
N ALA A 129 20.35 -8.27 -2.10
CA ALA A 129 19.00 -8.78 -2.21
C ALA A 129 19.07 -10.29 -2.08
N THR A 130 18.59 -10.84 -0.97
CA THR A 130 18.49 -12.28 -0.77
C THR A 130 17.60 -12.85 -1.88
N ALA A 131 18.17 -13.79 -2.60
CA ALA A 131 17.50 -14.50 -3.66
C ALA A 131 16.18 -15.11 -3.14
N ALA A 132 15.13 -15.00 -3.95
CA ALA A 132 13.90 -15.81 -3.95
C ALA A 132 12.81 -15.55 -2.90
N GLY A 133 12.78 -14.46 -2.13
CA GLY A 133 11.62 -14.09 -1.36
C GLY A 133 11.29 -12.60 -1.57
N GLY A 134 10.14 -12.27 -2.12
CA GLY A 134 9.58 -10.91 -2.01
C GLY A 134 9.29 -10.63 -0.53
N PRO A 135 9.03 -9.35 -0.15
CA PRO A 135 8.59 -9.04 1.20
C PRO A 135 7.38 -9.92 1.55
N ALA A 136 7.27 -10.32 2.83
CA ALA A 136 6.23 -11.25 3.29
C ALA A 136 4.79 -10.78 2.98
N TRP A 137 4.62 -9.54 2.58
CA TRP A 137 3.40 -8.93 2.07
C TRP A 137 3.76 -8.09 0.84
N ALA A 138 4.00 -8.76 -0.29
CA ALA A 138 4.28 -8.05 -1.52
C ALA A 138 3.02 -7.30 -1.97
N GLN A 139 3.19 -6.03 -2.31
CA GLN A 139 2.15 -5.20 -2.92
C GLN A 139 1.98 -5.66 -4.38
N SER A 140 1.18 -6.71 -4.58
CA SER A 140 1.13 -7.48 -5.82
C SER A 140 0.16 -6.95 -6.87
N GLY A 141 -0.70 -5.99 -6.52
CA GLY A 141 -1.71 -5.45 -7.43
C GLY A 141 -2.51 -4.33 -6.79
N LEU A 142 -3.47 -3.82 -7.54
CA LEU A 142 -4.42 -2.81 -7.06
C LEU A 142 -5.84 -3.35 -7.11
N VAL A 143 -6.68 -2.86 -6.21
CA VAL A 143 -8.11 -3.12 -6.19
C VAL A 143 -8.89 -1.81 -6.17
N LYS A 144 -9.97 -1.75 -6.96
CA LYS A 144 -11.01 -0.74 -6.89
C LYS A 144 -12.26 -1.36 -6.29
N TYR A 145 -12.84 -0.70 -5.31
CA TYR A 145 -14.11 -1.05 -4.67
C TYR A 145 -15.24 -0.18 -5.21
N ASP A 146 -16.34 -0.77 -5.64
CA ASP A 146 -17.65 -0.13 -5.77
C ASP A 146 -18.48 -0.54 -4.54
N LEU A 147 -18.41 0.26 -3.49
CA LEU A 147 -19.04 -0.03 -2.20
C LEU A 147 -20.56 -0.07 -2.29
N ALA A 148 -21.15 0.70 -3.21
CA ALA A 148 -22.61 0.71 -3.39
C ALA A 148 -23.11 -0.57 -4.05
N ARG A 149 -22.30 -1.20 -4.91
CA ARG A 149 -22.65 -2.44 -5.61
C ARG A 149 -21.99 -3.68 -5.02
N GLN A 150 -21.16 -3.52 -4.00
CA GLN A 150 -20.36 -4.59 -3.39
C GLN A 150 -19.57 -5.38 -4.46
N ARG A 151 -18.85 -4.66 -5.32
CA ARG A 151 -18.06 -5.23 -6.42
C ARG A 151 -16.64 -4.71 -6.35
N THR A 152 -15.72 -5.55 -6.80
CA THR A 152 -14.30 -5.19 -6.93
C THR A 152 -13.84 -5.36 -8.37
N GLU A 153 -12.89 -4.53 -8.76
CA GLU A 153 -12.09 -4.67 -9.97
C GLU A 153 -10.62 -4.70 -9.58
N ARG A 154 -9.80 -5.48 -10.29
CA ARG A 154 -8.38 -5.65 -9.93
C ARG A 154 -7.49 -5.34 -11.12
N PHE A 155 -6.37 -4.71 -10.83
CA PHE A 155 -5.26 -4.52 -11.74
C PHE A 155 -4.08 -5.38 -11.28
N ASP A 156 -3.58 -6.22 -12.21
CA ASP A 156 -2.39 -7.05 -12.01
C ASP A 156 -1.23 -6.45 -12.82
N PRO A 157 -0.15 -6.00 -12.16
CA PRO A 157 1.01 -5.44 -12.84
C PRO A 157 1.87 -6.51 -13.53
N GLY A 158 1.61 -7.79 -13.29
CA GLY A 158 2.36 -8.93 -13.77
C GLY A 158 3.36 -9.49 -12.75
N GLN A 159 3.95 -10.64 -13.10
CA GLN A 159 4.88 -11.35 -12.21
C GLN A 159 6.13 -10.51 -11.91
N HIS A 160 6.65 -10.65 -10.69
CA HIS A 160 7.84 -9.95 -10.19
C HIS A 160 7.72 -8.42 -10.15
N ARG A 161 6.50 -7.89 -10.23
CA ARG A 161 6.20 -6.47 -10.16
C ARG A 161 5.46 -6.14 -8.87
N PHE A 162 5.79 -4.98 -8.31
CA PHE A 162 5.24 -4.49 -7.06
C PHE A 162 4.69 -3.09 -7.28
N VAL A 163 3.49 -2.83 -6.78
CA VAL A 163 2.82 -1.54 -6.95
C VAL A 163 2.87 -0.73 -5.66
N SER A 164 2.90 0.59 -5.79
CA SER A 164 2.75 1.51 -4.66
C SER A 164 1.28 1.78 -4.33
N GLU A 165 1.06 2.66 -3.37
CA GLU A 165 -0.25 3.25 -3.07
C GLU A 165 -0.91 3.81 -4.34
N PRO A 166 -2.19 3.51 -4.61
CA PRO A 166 -2.93 4.11 -5.71
C PRO A 166 -3.32 5.56 -5.39
N VAL A 167 -3.17 6.46 -6.34
CA VAL A 167 -3.60 7.86 -6.24
C VAL A 167 -4.65 8.12 -7.29
N PHE A 168 -5.89 8.39 -6.88
CA PHE A 168 -6.97 8.76 -7.81
C PHE A 168 -6.87 10.24 -8.18
N VAL A 169 -7.07 10.53 -9.45
CA VAL A 169 -7.10 11.87 -10.02
C VAL A 169 -8.38 12.02 -10.81
N ARG A 170 -9.29 12.87 -10.34
CA ARG A 170 -10.56 13.16 -11.01
C ARG A 170 -10.33 13.82 -12.37
N ALA A 171 -11.10 13.44 -13.39
CA ALA A 171 -10.94 13.98 -14.75
C ALA A 171 -11.28 15.48 -14.83
N ALA A 172 -12.33 15.91 -14.14
CA ALA A 172 -12.76 17.31 -14.09
C ALA A 172 -13.71 17.53 -12.91
N ASP A 173 -13.94 18.78 -12.53
CA ASP A 173 -15.00 19.14 -11.60
C ASP A 173 -16.36 18.71 -12.16
N GLY A 174 -17.16 18.02 -11.34
CA GLY A 174 -18.48 17.53 -11.73
C GLY A 174 -18.48 16.24 -12.57
N ALA A 175 -17.29 15.63 -12.81
CA ALA A 175 -17.19 14.31 -13.40
C ALA A 175 -17.89 13.26 -12.52
N ALA A 176 -18.25 12.11 -13.11
CA ALA A 176 -18.80 10.98 -12.36
C ALA A 176 -17.78 10.51 -11.28
N ASP A 177 -18.26 9.80 -10.26
CA ASP A 177 -17.47 9.48 -9.06
C ASP A 177 -16.20 8.65 -9.36
N ASP A 178 -16.16 7.91 -10.46
CA ASP A 178 -15.00 7.15 -10.92
C ASP A 178 -14.46 7.63 -12.28
N GLU A 179 -14.93 8.77 -12.79
CA GLU A 179 -14.41 9.34 -14.02
C GLU A 179 -13.09 10.06 -13.74
N GLY A 180 -11.99 9.38 -14.06
CA GLY A 180 -10.64 9.84 -13.74
C GLY A 180 -9.60 8.76 -13.96
N TRP A 181 -8.45 8.99 -13.37
CA TRP A 181 -7.29 8.10 -13.50
C TRP A 181 -6.78 7.65 -12.13
N VAL A 182 -6.20 6.46 -12.10
CA VAL A 182 -5.45 5.99 -10.94
C VAL A 182 -3.98 5.88 -11.32
N LEU A 183 -3.14 6.58 -10.58
CA LEU A 183 -1.69 6.58 -10.74
C LEU A 183 -1.07 5.69 -9.67
N ALA A 184 -0.08 4.89 -10.05
CA ALA A 184 0.75 4.14 -9.13
C ALA A 184 2.15 3.96 -9.70
N THR A 185 3.15 3.83 -8.82
CA THR A 185 4.46 3.37 -9.26
C THR A 185 4.50 1.84 -9.28
N VAL A 186 5.16 1.29 -10.27
CA VAL A 186 5.38 -0.14 -10.41
C VAL A 186 6.88 -0.39 -10.44
N TYR A 187 7.37 -1.18 -9.50
CA TYR A 187 8.76 -1.65 -9.49
C TYR A 187 8.84 -3.03 -10.13
N ASP A 188 9.71 -3.19 -11.12
CA ASP A 188 10.03 -4.47 -11.74
C ASP A 188 11.35 -5.01 -11.17
N ARG A 189 11.25 -6.10 -10.41
CA ARG A 189 12.38 -6.73 -9.75
C ARG A 189 13.36 -7.37 -10.75
N THR A 190 12.89 -7.74 -11.94
CA THR A 190 13.73 -8.44 -12.93
C THR A 190 14.69 -7.50 -13.63
N THR A 191 14.29 -6.26 -13.80
CA THR A 191 15.06 -5.21 -14.47
C THR A 191 15.64 -4.18 -13.51
N ASP A 192 15.22 -4.22 -12.23
CA ASP A 192 15.55 -3.21 -11.20
C ASP A 192 15.16 -1.79 -11.64
N THR A 193 14.02 -1.64 -12.29
CA THR A 193 13.50 -0.38 -12.80
C THR A 193 12.14 -0.04 -12.21
N SER A 194 11.72 1.21 -12.33
CA SER A 194 10.40 1.65 -11.90
C SER A 194 9.68 2.37 -13.02
N ASP A 195 8.37 2.15 -13.08
CA ASP A 195 7.44 2.81 -13.98
C ASP A 195 6.40 3.59 -13.16
N VAL A 196 5.79 4.61 -13.75
CA VAL A 196 4.50 5.13 -13.31
C VAL A 196 3.44 4.61 -14.27
N VAL A 197 2.46 3.88 -13.77
CA VAL A 197 1.30 3.45 -14.54
C VAL A 197 0.13 4.39 -14.29
N ILE A 198 -0.64 4.64 -15.35
CA ILE A 198 -1.86 5.44 -15.33
C ILE A 198 -2.99 4.54 -15.81
N LEU A 199 -3.94 4.25 -14.94
CA LEU A 199 -5.11 3.42 -15.24
C LEU A 199 -6.33 4.32 -15.47
N ASP A 200 -7.21 3.94 -16.40
CA ASP A 200 -8.56 4.50 -16.46
C ASP A 200 -9.40 3.92 -15.33
N ALA A 201 -9.87 4.78 -14.43
CA ALA A 201 -10.62 4.33 -13.27
C ALA A 201 -12.00 3.74 -13.64
N THR A 202 -12.55 4.06 -14.81
CA THR A 202 -13.81 3.48 -15.31
C THR A 202 -13.62 2.11 -15.96
N SER A 203 -12.38 1.77 -16.30
CA SER A 203 -11.97 0.48 -16.89
C SER A 203 -10.76 -0.10 -16.15
N PHE A 204 -10.87 -0.18 -14.84
CA PHE A 204 -9.76 -0.38 -13.91
C PHE A 204 -8.98 -1.68 -14.13
N SER A 205 -9.65 -2.76 -14.55
CA SER A 205 -9.00 -4.05 -14.86
C SER A 205 -8.35 -4.09 -16.24
N GLY A 206 -8.46 -3.00 -17.01
CA GLY A 206 -7.85 -2.89 -18.35
C GLY A 206 -6.34 -2.65 -18.30
N PRO A 207 -5.69 -2.62 -19.48
CA PRO A 207 -4.29 -2.21 -19.55
C PRO A 207 -4.15 -0.73 -19.17
N PRO A 208 -2.97 -0.32 -18.64
CA PRO A 208 -2.70 1.10 -18.42
C PRO A 208 -2.93 1.94 -19.67
N VAL A 209 -3.56 3.10 -19.51
CA VAL A 209 -3.70 4.08 -20.62
C VAL A 209 -2.37 4.75 -20.94
N ALA A 210 -1.46 4.77 -19.96
CA ALA A 210 -0.08 5.21 -20.16
C ALA A 210 0.85 4.52 -19.15
N THR A 211 2.10 4.33 -19.57
CA THR A 211 3.21 3.88 -18.72
C THR A 211 4.39 4.83 -18.95
N ILE A 212 4.88 5.41 -17.88
CA ILE A 212 6.03 6.32 -17.90
C ILE A 212 7.22 5.57 -17.33
N HIS A 213 8.19 5.23 -18.18
CA HIS A 213 9.43 4.59 -17.75
C HIS A 213 10.32 5.61 -17.05
N LEU A 214 10.70 5.33 -15.82
CA LEU A 214 11.52 6.24 -15.04
C LEU A 214 13.00 5.98 -15.29
N PRO A 215 13.85 7.03 -15.29
CA PRO A 215 15.28 6.89 -15.57
C PRO A 215 16.04 6.19 -14.44
N ALA A 216 15.42 6.03 -13.26
CA ALA A 216 16.00 5.39 -12.09
C ALA A 216 14.93 4.65 -11.30
N ARG A 217 15.35 3.61 -10.56
CA ARG A 217 14.51 2.95 -9.60
C ARG A 217 14.03 3.93 -8.53
N ILE A 218 12.74 3.89 -8.22
CA ILE A 218 12.18 4.59 -7.05
C ILE A 218 12.28 3.65 -5.85
N PRO A 219 12.80 4.10 -4.70
CA PRO A 219 12.73 3.35 -3.45
C PRO A 219 11.28 3.06 -3.06
N PHE A 220 11.05 1.96 -2.34
CA PHE A 220 9.74 1.71 -1.76
C PHE A 220 9.37 2.87 -0.82
N GLY A 221 8.23 3.48 -1.11
CA GLY A 221 7.64 4.56 -0.31
C GLY A 221 6.35 4.10 0.35
N PHE A 222 5.76 5.00 1.15
CA PHE A 222 4.47 4.74 1.79
C PHE A 222 3.35 5.47 1.08
N HIS A 223 3.48 6.79 0.91
CA HIS A 223 2.40 7.63 0.43
C HIS A 223 2.80 8.48 -0.76
N GLY A 224 1.82 8.71 -1.64
CA GLY A 224 1.91 9.63 -2.76
C GLY A 224 0.73 10.60 -2.76
N SER A 225 0.84 11.70 -3.50
CA SER A 225 -0.25 12.65 -3.69
C SER A 225 -0.18 13.26 -5.07
N TRP A 226 -1.35 13.56 -5.62
CA TRP A 226 -1.47 14.39 -6.80
C TRP A 226 -1.64 15.85 -6.39
N LEU A 227 -0.80 16.71 -6.91
CA LEU A 227 -0.92 18.15 -6.71
C LEU A 227 -1.29 18.77 -8.07
N PRO A 228 -2.53 19.28 -8.22
CA PRO A 228 -2.89 19.98 -9.44
C PRO A 228 -2.04 21.25 -9.58
N SER A 229 -1.53 21.51 -10.79
CA SER A 229 -0.87 22.78 -11.05
C SER A 229 -1.89 23.90 -10.91
N SER A 230 -1.58 24.89 -10.08
CA SER A 230 -2.29 26.16 -10.11
C SER A 230 -2.03 26.81 -11.48
N VAL A 231 -3.03 26.84 -12.34
CA VAL A 231 -2.99 27.60 -13.58
C VAL A 231 -3.37 29.04 -13.29
#